data_18fa8416dc642cb0138aa58feda511dd
#
_entry.id   18fa8416dc642cb0138aa58feda511dd
#
_cell.length_a   1.000
_cell.length_b   1.000
_cell.length_c   1.000
_cell.angle_alpha   90.00
_cell.angle_beta   90.00
_cell.angle_gamma   90.00
#
_symmetry.space_group_name_H-M   'P 1'
#
loop_
_entity.id
_entity.type
_entity.pdbx_description
1 polymer ?
#
loop_
_entity_poly.entity_id
_entity_poly.type
_entity_poly.pdbx_seq_one_letter_code
_entity_poly.pdbx_strand_id
1 'polypeptide(L)'
;MKQAKALTVTYLVKTSLSSLNGSDKEADNISSIKKISRGVDQYPYGSSQWVRRALREQLGVLGWELSEGVVASIAKGASTTKQEPENYIDDDLFGFMGTEKATEDKKGSAFKRTSPVRVTPLLALEKYQGDLDFGTNYMGVEAGGDPNIFETEIHSGIYRGTILIELDRIGCGEGFKNELPNNEKARRVNALLTSLKNLWSTGRQTRYLADISPKFVAASLLSVKNPIFLESVVVENNTINFHLIEETLKDYSDEIIEYVLGCRKGFFGGIPDNIRSIGDAFVVMSNWVDEHYLGK
;
A
#
# COMPACT_ATOMS: atom_id res chain seq x y z
N MET A 1 -12.23 -27.10 -11.41
CA MET A 1 -11.40 -25.87 -11.49
C MET A 1 -10.98 -25.48 -10.08
N LYS A 2 -9.74 -25.01 -9.88
CA LYS A 2 -9.28 -24.51 -8.58
C LYS A 2 -10.05 -23.21 -8.27
N GLN A 3 -10.56 -23.08 -7.06
CA GLN A 3 -11.25 -21.86 -6.63
C GLN A 3 -10.22 -20.79 -6.24
N ALA A 4 -10.36 -19.60 -6.77
CA ALA A 4 -9.53 -18.46 -6.40
C ALA A 4 -9.81 -18.03 -4.95
N LYS A 5 -8.77 -17.85 -4.15
CA LYS A 5 -8.84 -17.37 -2.75
C LYS A 5 -8.17 -16.03 -2.55
N ALA A 6 -7.16 -15.74 -3.34
CA ALA A 6 -6.41 -14.50 -3.20
C ALA A 6 -5.90 -13.95 -4.53
N LEU A 7 -5.77 -12.64 -4.58
CA LEU A 7 -5.01 -11.91 -5.60
C LEU A 7 -3.79 -11.29 -4.92
N THR A 8 -2.58 -11.64 -5.38
CA THR A 8 -1.34 -11.00 -4.93
C THR A 8 -0.82 -10.06 -5.99
N VAL A 9 -0.33 -8.90 -5.60
CA VAL A 9 0.28 -7.89 -6.49
C VAL A 9 1.55 -7.38 -5.83
N THR A 10 2.70 -7.74 -6.39
CA THR A 10 3.99 -7.12 -6.03
C THR A 10 4.32 -6.06 -7.08
N TYR A 11 4.74 -4.90 -6.62
CA TYR A 11 4.98 -3.76 -7.51
C TYR A 11 6.28 -3.04 -7.17
N LEU A 12 6.88 -2.43 -8.19
CA LEU A 12 8.03 -1.55 -8.05
C LEU A 12 7.61 -0.10 -8.31
N VAL A 13 8.11 0.76 -7.44
CA VAL A 13 8.03 2.21 -7.56
C VAL A 13 9.45 2.74 -7.78
N LYS A 14 9.60 3.74 -8.64
CA LYS A 14 10.86 4.46 -8.80
C LYS A 14 10.60 5.95 -8.59
N THR A 15 11.22 6.51 -7.56
CA THR A 15 11.10 7.93 -7.22
C THR A 15 12.38 8.65 -7.61
N SER A 16 12.25 9.89 -8.05
CA SER A 16 13.35 10.82 -8.21
C SER A 16 13.70 11.43 -6.84
N LEU A 17 13.58 12.72 -6.68
CA LEU A 17 13.76 13.36 -5.39
C LEU A 17 12.52 13.22 -4.52
N SER A 18 12.67 12.71 -3.29
CA SER A 18 11.52 12.50 -2.41
C SER A 18 11.91 12.52 -0.91
N SER A 19 10.93 12.85 -0.08
CA SER A 19 10.95 12.63 1.37
C SER A 19 9.68 11.87 1.76
N LEU A 20 9.67 10.54 1.55
CA LEU A 20 8.42 9.77 1.54
C LEU A 20 7.77 9.71 2.92
N ASN A 21 8.24 8.86 3.80
CA ASN A 21 7.60 8.62 5.08
C ASN A 21 8.46 9.17 6.22
N GLY A 22 8.03 10.26 6.84
CA GLY A 22 8.73 10.84 7.97
C GLY A 22 8.85 9.89 9.17
N SER A 23 9.98 10.02 9.88
CA SER A 23 10.22 9.44 11.19
C SER A 23 10.06 10.52 12.28
N ASP A 24 10.34 10.17 13.52
CA ASP A 24 10.51 11.15 14.57
C ASP A 24 11.67 12.09 14.26
N LYS A 25 11.65 13.29 14.83
CA LYS A 25 12.75 14.25 14.66
C LYS A 25 14.03 13.72 15.29
N GLU A 26 15.12 13.66 14.54
CA GLU A 26 16.44 13.31 15.09
C GLU A 26 17.08 14.49 15.83
N ALA A 27 16.73 15.73 15.42
CA ALA A 27 17.06 16.97 16.09
C ALA A 27 15.91 17.96 15.88
N ASP A 28 15.90 19.08 16.61
CA ASP A 28 14.78 20.03 16.58
C ASP A 28 14.40 20.53 15.18
N ASN A 29 15.37 20.62 14.28
CA ASN A 29 15.20 21.16 12.93
C ASN A 29 15.30 20.12 11.82
N ILE A 30 15.59 18.82 12.11
CA ILE A 30 15.79 17.78 11.09
C ILE A 30 14.56 16.87 11.02
N SER A 31 13.96 16.82 9.84
CA SER A 31 12.87 15.90 9.52
C SER A 31 13.41 14.67 8.81
N SER A 32 13.60 13.59 9.56
CA SER A 32 14.14 12.33 9.04
C SER A 32 13.10 11.50 8.29
N ILE A 33 13.56 10.62 7.39
CA ILE A 33 12.76 9.55 6.78
C ILE A 33 12.94 8.24 7.55
N LYS A 34 11.94 7.35 7.46
CA LYS A 34 12.05 6.02 8.07
C LYS A 34 13.04 5.15 7.33
N LYS A 35 13.96 4.55 8.09
CA LYS A 35 15.00 3.64 7.58
C LYS A 35 15.05 2.36 8.43
N ILE A 36 15.38 1.24 7.80
CA ILE A 36 15.69 -0.03 8.47
C ILE A 36 17.15 -0.37 8.23
N SER A 37 17.86 -0.84 9.26
CA SER A 37 19.25 -1.27 9.15
C SER A 37 19.34 -2.75 8.76
N ARG A 38 20.24 -3.05 7.81
CA ARG A 38 20.65 -4.40 7.43
C ARG A 38 22.18 -4.46 7.46
N GLY A 39 22.74 -4.99 8.52
CA GLY A 39 24.16 -4.88 8.81
C GLY A 39 24.55 -3.41 9.05
N VAL A 40 25.51 -2.91 8.27
CA VAL A 40 25.98 -1.51 8.34
C VAL A 40 25.18 -0.55 7.44
N ASP A 41 24.35 -1.08 6.58
CA ASP A 41 23.61 -0.32 5.58
C ASP A 41 22.19 0.03 6.06
N GLN A 42 21.69 1.16 5.61
CA GLN A 42 20.33 1.60 5.87
C GLN A 42 19.50 1.60 4.59
N TYR A 43 18.22 1.25 4.71
CA TYR A 43 17.25 1.19 3.61
C TYR A 43 16.02 1.99 3.97
N PRO A 44 15.67 3.03 3.19
CA PRO A 44 14.45 3.79 3.42
C PRO A 44 13.19 2.92 3.22
N TYR A 45 12.14 3.25 3.95
CA TYR A 45 10.87 2.59 3.73
C TYR A 45 9.66 3.49 4.03
N GLY A 46 8.58 3.29 3.29
CA GLY A 46 7.26 3.73 3.67
C GLY A 46 6.57 2.64 4.48
N SER A 47 6.11 2.93 5.69
CA SER A 47 5.43 1.91 6.52
C SER A 47 4.16 1.39 5.85
N SER A 48 3.73 0.17 6.22
CA SER A 48 2.47 -0.38 5.72
C SER A 48 1.27 0.52 6.06
N GLN A 49 1.29 1.18 7.21
CA GLN A 49 0.27 2.15 7.60
C GLN A 49 0.25 3.37 6.67
N TRP A 50 1.43 3.87 6.27
CA TRP A 50 1.53 4.98 5.34
C TRP A 50 1.01 4.59 3.95
N VAL A 51 1.35 3.40 3.44
CA VAL A 51 0.81 2.90 2.15
C VAL A 51 -0.71 2.72 2.22
N ARG A 52 -1.22 2.14 3.32
CA ARG A 52 -2.67 1.97 3.53
C ARG A 52 -3.39 3.31 3.60
N ARG A 53 -2.78 4.33 4.21
CA ARG A 53 -3.32 5.69 4.21
C ARG A 53 -3.37 6.26 2.79
N ALA A 54 -2.30 6.12 2.00
CA ALA A 54 -2.27 6.56 0.62
C ALA A 54 -3.36 5.88 -0.23
N LEU A 55 -3.58 4.57 -0.04
CA LEU A 55 -4.67 3.85 -0.69
C LEU A 55 -6.06 4.37 -0.27
N ARG A 56 -6.27 4.67 1.01
CA ARG A 56 -7.52 5.31 1.48
C ARG A 56 -7.74 6.66 0.84
N GLU A 57 -6.73 7.51 0.79
CA GLU A 57 -6.81 8.82 0.13
C GLU A 57 -7.22 8.67 -1.34
N GLN A 58 -6.68 7.66 -2.05
CA GLN A 58 -7.07 7.37 -3.43
C GLN A 58 -8.51 6.85 -3.55
N LEU A 59 -8.97 6.02 -2.62
CA LEU A 59 -10.38 5.59 -2.59
C LEU A 59 -11.31 6.80 -2.42
N GLY A 60 -10.96 7.76 -1.56
CA GLY A 60 -11.70 9.02 -1.42
C GLY A 60 -11.72 9.85 -2.71
N VAL A 61 -10.57 9.92 -3.42
CA VAL A 61 -10.49 10.61 -4.74
C VAL A 61 -11.40 9.93 -5.78
N LEU A 62 -11.57 8.60 -5.70
CA LEU A 62 -12.50 7.84 -6.54
C LEU A 62 -13.99 8.01 -6.14
N GLY A 63 -14.28 8.83 -5.14
CA GLY A 63 -15.64 9.13 -4.68
C GLY A 63 -16.23 8.14 -3.68
N TRP A 64 -15.40 7.28 -3.08
CA TRP A 64 -15.84 6.42 -2.00
C TRP A 64 -15.94 7.18 -0.68
N GLU A 65 -17.03 6.95 0.05
CA GLU A 65 -17.15 7.43 1.41
C GLU A 65 -16.24 6.59 2.32
N LEU A 66 -15.40 7.29 3.11
CA LEU A 66 -14.46 6.66 4.02
C LEU A 66 -14.95 6.78 5.46
N SER A 67 -14.60 5.80 6.27
CA SER A 67 -14.89 5.81 7.70
C SER A 67 -14.05 6.88 8.39
N GLU A 68 -14.69 7.95 8.82
CA GLU A 68 -14.03 9.00 9.61
C GLU A 68 -13.60 8.47 10.97
N GLY A 69 -12.49 8.98 11.47
CA GLY A 69 -11.99 8.61 12.80
C GLY A 69 -12.93 9.03 13.90
N VAL A 70 -13.27 8.10 14.77
CA VAL A 70 -14.05 8.32 15.98
C VAL A 70 -13.13 8.27 17.20
N VAL A 71 -13.30 9.19 18.15
CA VAL A 71 -12.52 9.16 19.40
C VAL A 71 -13.06 8.04 20.29
N ALA A 72 -12.33 6.93 20.36
CA ALA A 72 -12.70 5.76 21.16
C ALA A 72 -12.60 6.01 22.68
N SER A 73 -11.76 6.98 23.11
CA SER A 73 -11.61 7.36 24.51
C SER A 73 -11.16 8.82 24.63
N ILE A 74 -11.99 9.64 25.21
CA ILE A 74 -11.69 11.05 25.48
C ILE A 74 -10.44 11.20 26.37
N ALA A 75 -10.24 10.29 27.32
CA ALA A 75 -9.14 10.35 28.30
C ALA A 75 -7.77 10.02 27.69
N LYS A 76 -7.71 9.31 26.53
CA LYS A 76 -6.46 8.87 25.89
C LYS A 76 -6.30 9.37 24.46
N GLY A 77 -7.26 10.09 23.90
CA GLY A 77 -7.21 10.58 22.51
C GLY A 77 -7.10 9.46 21.46
N ALA A 78 -7.38 8.21 21.82
CA ALA A 78 -7.32 7.10 20.89
C ALA A 78 -8.42 7.22 19.83
N SER A 79 -8.04 7.27 18.57
CA SER A 79 -8.93 7.35 17.42
C SER A 79 -9.12 5.97 16.81
N THR A 80 -10.34 5.64 16.43
CA THR A 80 -10.70 4.45 15.65
C THR A 80 -11.65 4.84 14.51
N THR A 81 -11.87 3.93 13.59
CA THR A 81 -12.89 4.09 12.53
C THR A 81 -14.30 3.87 13.09
N LYS A 82 -15.33 4.09 12.27
CA LYS A 82 -16.72 3.80 12.66
C LYS A 82 -17.01 2.31 12.84
N GLN A 83 -16.13 1.44 12.31
CA GLN A 83 -16.22 -0.03 12.40
C GLN A 83 -17.48 -0.59 11.71
N GLU A 84 -17.84 -0.01 10.61
CA GLU A 84 -19.02 -0.36 9.82
C GLU A 84 -18.62 -0.81 8.40
N PRO A 85 -18.10 -2.04 8.23
CA PRO A 85 -17.56 -2.51 6.96
C PRO A 85 -18.64 -2.70 5.88
N GLU A 86 -19.91 -2.81 6.24
CA GLU A 86 -21.02 -2.81 5.27
C GLU A 86 -21.11 -1.47 4.55
N ASN A 87 -20.91 -0.36 5.27
CA ASN A 87 -21.10 1.00 4.79
C ASN A 87 -19.80 1.60 4.22
N TYR A 88 -18.66 1.30 4.84
CA TYR A 88 -17.38 1.94 4.51
C TYR A 88 -16.39 0.93 3.92
N ILE A 89 -15.93 1.23 2.70
CA ILE A 89 -14.98 0.37 1.96
C ILE A 89 -13.67 0.19 2.71
N ASP A 90 -13.17 1.20 3.39
CA ASP A 90 -11.89 1.15 4.09
C ASP A 90 -11.96 0.33 5.38
N ASP A 91 -13.11 0.30 6.07
CA ASP A 91 -13.34 -0.62 7.18
C ASP A 91 -13.40 -2.08 6.71
N ASP A 92 -14.00 -2.32 5.54
CA ASP A 92 -14.01 -3.66 4.94
C ASP A 92 -12.59 -4.09 4.54
N LEU A 93 -11.92 -3.31 3.69
CA LEU A 93 -10.64 -3.70 3.08
C LEU A 93 -9.49 -3.73 4.08
N PHE A 94 -9.39 -2.71 4.94
CA PHE A 94 -8.24 -2.53 5.83
C PHE A 94 -8.48 -2.96 7.27
N GLY A 95 -9.71 -3.31 7.60
CA GLY A 95 -10.09 -3.77 8.93
C GLY A 95 -9.96 -2.70 10.01
N PHE A 96 -10.32 -3.07 11.22
CA PHE A 96 -10.31 -2.19 12.40
C PHE A 96 -10.14 -3.01 13.68
N MET A 97 -9.82 -2.30 14.75
CA MET A 97 -9.83 -2.83 16.11
C MET A 97 -10.55 -1.85 17.01
N GLY A 98 -11.60 -2.31 17.67
CA GLY A 98 -12.34 -1.60 18.70
C GLY A 98 -12.31 -2.35 20.02
N THR A 99 -12.47 -1.63 21.11
CA THR A 99 -12.65 -2.21 22.46
C THR A 99 -13.99 -1.75 23.00
N GLU A 100 -14.87 -2.67 23.34
CA GLU A 100 -16.02 -2.40 24.18
C GLU A 100 -15.54 -2.29 25.64
N LYS A 101 -15.91 -1.20 26.31
CA LYS A 101 -15.61 -1.06 27.73
C LYS A 101 -16.32 -2.16 28.50
N ALA A 102 -15.62 -2.73 29.49
CA ALA A 102 -16.28 -3.54 30.50
C ALA A 102 -17.34 -2.70 31.23
N THR A 103 -18.55 -3.21 31.32
CA THR A 103 -19.60 -2.74 32.21
C THR A 103 -19.67 -3.66 33.43
N GLU A 104 -20.35 -3.26 34.50
CA GLU A 104 -20.44 -4.08 35.73
C GLU A 104 -20.95 -5.51 35.49
N ASP A 105 -21.73 -5.72 34.39
CA ASP A 105 -22.32 -7.01 34.04
C ASP A 105 -21.64 -7.72 32.82
N LYS A 106 -20.67 -7.09 32.12
CA LYS A 106 -20.01 -7.69 30.96
C LYS A 106 -18.51 -7.40 30.96
N LYS A 107 -17.71 -8.46 30.85
CA LYS A 107 -16.29 -8.32 30.54
C LYS A 107 -16.15 -7.59 29.20
N GLY A 108 -15.26 -6.58 29.15
CA GLY A 108 -14.95 -5.89 27.90
C GLY A 108 -14.53 -6.88 26.81
N SER A 109 -15.12 -6.77 25.65
CA SER A 109 -14.76 -7.57 24.47
C SER A 109 -13.97 -6.72 23.46
N ALA A 110 -12.98 -7.32 22.83
CA ALA A 110 -12.33 -6.71 21.69
C ALA A 110 -13.10 -7.11 20.43
N PHE A 111 -13.70 -6.14 19.77
CA PHE A 111 -14.29 -6.32 18.45
C PHE A 111 -13.28 -5.92 17.38
N LYS A 112 -12.98 -6.82 16.46
CA LYS A 112 -11.98 -6.56 15.41
C LYS A 112 -12.40 -7.20 14.10
N ARG A 113 -12.02 -6.54 13.01
CA ARG A 113 -11.97 -7.13 11.69
C ARG A 113 -10.50 -7.20 11.25
N THR A 114 -10.00 -8.41 11.09
CA THR A 114 -8.66 -8.59 10.51
C THR A 114 -8.69 -8.20 9.04
N SER A 115 -7.80 -7.30 8.64
CA SER A 115 -7.70 -6.79 7.26
C SER A 115 -7.66 -7.91 6.22
N PRO A 116 -8.63 -8.01 5.30
CA PRO A 116 -8.54 -8.90 4.13
C PRO A 116 -7.46 -8.44 3.13
N VAL A 117 -7.16 -7.15 3.11
CA VAL A 117 -6.12 -6.57 2.27
C VAL A 117 -4.85 -6.37 3.10
N ARG A 118 -3.87 -7.23 2.88
CA ARG A 118 -2.57 -7.17 3.56
C ARG A 118 -1.60 -6.37 2.72
N VAL A 119 -0.95 -5.40 3.33
CA VAL A 119 -0.05 -4.46 2.67
C VAL A 119 1.30 -4.50 3.35
N THR A 120 2.37 -4.72 2.58
CA THR A 120 3.73 -4.63 3.11
C THR A 120 4.20 -3.18 3.23
N PRO A 121 5.24 -2.90 4.01
CA PRO A 121 5.99 -1.66 3.82
C PRO A 121 6.48 -1.54 2.38
N LEU A 122 6.53 -0.32 1.89
CA LEU A 122 7.18 0.02 0.63
C LEU A 122 8.68 0.18 0.91
N LEU A 123 9.47 -0.86 0.66
CA LEU A 123 10.88 -0.96 1.08
C LEU A 123 11.81 -0.63 -0.09
N ALA A 124 12.77 0.25 0.15
CA ALA A 124 13.84 0.52 -0.82
C ALA A 124 14.69 -0.73 -1.06
N LEU A 125 14.99 -1.01 -2.33
CA LEU A 125 15.86 -2.10 -2.77
C LEU A 125 17.34 -1.67 -2.81
N GLU A 126 17.59 -0.37 -2.78
CA GLU A 126 18.92 0.25 -2.77
C GLU A 126 19.23 0.81 -1.39
N LYS A 127 20.53 0.86 -1.05
CA LYS A 127 21.02 1.47 0.17
C LYS A 127 20.68 2.96 0.21
N TYR A 128 20.45 3.49 1.39
CA TYR A 128 20.25 4.92 1.56
C TYR A 128 21.49 5.69 1.12
N GLN A 129 21.28 6.55 0.16
CA GLN A 129 22.21 7.56 -0.33
C GLN A 129 21.41 8.85 -0.46
N GLY A 130 21.12 9.45 0.67
CA GLY A 130 20.32 10.66 0.72
C GLY A 130 21.12 11.85 1.16
N ASP A 131 20.50 12.99 1.10
CA ASP A 131 21.05 14.28 1.48
C ASP A 131 20.02 15.06 2.30
N LEU A 132 20.41 16.22 2.81
CA LEU A 132 19.57 17.14 3.54
C LEU A 132 19.18 18.32 2.63
N ASP A 133 17.89 18.54 2.48
CA ASP A 133 17.33 19.73 1.84
C ASP A 133 17.16 20.83 2.90
N PHE A 134 18.00 21.85 2.83
CA PHE A 134 17.97 23.00 3.71
C PHE A 134 16.88 23.98 3.27
N GLY A 135 16.02 24.38 4.19
CA GLY A 135 14.95 25.34 3.96
C GLY A 135 14.92 26.43 5.03
N THR A 136 14.55 27.62 4.62
CA THR A 136 14.32 28.75 5.52
C THR A 136 12.96 29.39 5.26
N ASN A 137 12.30 29.83 6.31
CA ASN A 137 11.07 30.62 6.21
C ASN A 137 11.28 31.96 6.92
N TYR A 138 11.28 33.03 6.15
CA TYR A 138 11.47 34.41 6.61
C TYR A 138 10.17 35.19 6.80
N MET A 139 8.98 34.57 6.59
CA MET A 139 7.71 35.29 6.63
C MET A 139 7.39 35.97 7.96
N GLY A 140 7.99 35.51 9.07
CA GLY A 140 7.82 36.12 10.40
C GLY A 140 8.83 37.21 10.75
N VAL A 141 9.89 37.39 9.96
CA VAL A 141 10.99 38.32 10.28
C VAL A 141 10.55 39.76 10.23
N GLU A 142 9.71 40.14 9.24
CA GLU A 142 9.11 41.48 9.13
C GLU A 142 8.22 41.83 10.32
N ALA A 143 7.67 40.84 11.01
CA ALA A 143 6.88 40.98 12.23
C ALA A 143 7.72 40.90 13.52
N GLY A 144 9.06 40.86 13.41
CA GLY A 144 9.99 40.83 14.54
C GLY A 144 10.28 39.43 15.10
N GLY A 145 9.94 38.38 14.36
CA GLY A 145 10.30 37.00 14.69
C GLY A 145 11.63 36.55 14.07
N ASP A 146 12.16 35.43 14.58
CA ASP A 146 13.36 34.81 14.01
C ASP A 146 13.00 33.97 12.76
N PRO A 147 13.95 33.84 11.79
CA PRO A 147 13.74 32.95 10.65
C PRO A 147 13.63 31.48 11.10
N ASN A 148 12.65 30.77 10.61
CA ASN A 148 12.53 29.35 10.86
C ASN A 148 13.41 28.56 9.88
N ILE A 149 14.43 27.90 10.41
CA ILE A 149 15.40 27.08 9.67
C ILE A 149 15.00 25.62 9.87
N PHE A 150 14.94 24.85 8.79
CA PHE A 150 14.64 23.42 8.84
C PHE A 150 15.40 22.65 7.77
N GLU A 151 15.69 21.40 8.07
CA GLU A 151 16.30 20.45 7.16
C GLU A 151 15.36 19.24 6.95
N THR A 152 15.36 18.70 5.75
CA THR A 152 14.54 17.54 5.42
C THR A 152 15.40 16.50 4.72
N GLU A 153 15.47 15.30 5.24
CA GLU A 153 16.10 14.20 4.54
C GLU A 153 15.35 13.89 3.23
N ILE A 154 16.12 13.83 2.17
CA ILE A 154 15.67 13.55 0.81
C ILE A 154 16.45 12.38 0.23
N HIS A 155 15.82 11.66 -0.67
CA HIS A 155 16.50 10.59 -1.39
C HIS A 155 15.74 10.22 -2.68
N SER A 156 16.43 9.51 -3.58
CA SER A 156 15.85 8.85 -4.75
C SER A 156 16.06 7.34 -4.63
N GLY A 157 15.22 6.53 -5.29
CA GLY A 157 15.44 5.08 -5.24
C GLY A 157 14.29 4.26 -5.82
N ILE A 158 14.54 2.95 -5.86
CA ILE A 158 13.57 1.93 -6.27
C ILE A 158 13.03 1.26 -5.02
N TYR A 159 11.70 1.19 -4.93
CA TYR A 159 11.01 0.54 -3.82
C TYR A 159 10.16 -0.62 -4.28
N ARG A 160 10.04 -1.64 -3.45
CA ARG A 160 9.15 -2.77 -3.63
C ARG A 160 8.06 -2.76 -2.58
N GLY A 161 6.81 -2.94 -3.01
CA GLY A 161 5.65 -3.18 -2.16
C GLY A 161 4.87 -4.39 -2.65
N THR A 162 4.13 -5.03 -1.74
CA THR A 162 3.24 -6.15 -2.07
C THR A 162 1.90 -5.96 -1.38
N ILE A 163 0.83 -6.26 -2.10
CA ILE A 163 -0.54 -6.34 -1.58
C ILE A 163 -1.04 -7.76 -1.82
N LEU A 164 -1.62 -8.36 -0.78
CA LEU A 164 -2.37 -9.61 -0.85
C LEU A 164 -3.83 -9.32 -0.51
N ILE A 165 -4.74 -9.65 -1.42
CA ILE A 165 -6.18 -9.45 -1.29
C ILE A 165 -6.82 -10.82 -1.08
N GLU A 166 -7.41 -11.07 0.09
CA GLU A 166 -8.15 -12.29 0.41
C GLU A 166 -9.58 -12.18 -0.15
N LEU A 167 -9.80 -12.64 -1.39
CA LEU A 167 -11.06 -12.46 -2.12
C LEU A 167 -12.28 -13.07 -1.40
N ASP A 168 -12.07 -14.17 -0.71
CA ASP A 168 -13.12 -14.87 0.07
C ASP A 168 -13.55 -14.11 1.35
N ARG A 169 -12.91 -12.98 1.68
CA ARG A 169 -13.21 -12.21 2.88
C ARG A 169 -13.68 -10.79 2.61
N ILE A 170 -13.69 -10.36 1.34
CA ILE A 170 -14.20 -9.05 0.96
C ILE A 170 -15.73 -9.06 1.07
N GLY A 171 -16.29 -8.07 1.73
CA GLY A 171 -17.73 -7.89 1.86
C GLY A 171 -18.43 -8.93 2.73
N CYS A 172 -17.71 -9.67 3.57
CA CYS A 172 -18.28 -10.67 4.48
C CYS A 172 -17.40 -10.90 5.71
N GLY A 173 -17.91 -11.69 6.65
CA GLY A 173 -17.21 -12.11 7.87
C GLY A 173 -17.33 -11.10 9.02
N GLU A 174 -16.25 -10.90 9.78
CA GLU A 174 -16.29 -10.10 11.00
C GLU A 174 -16.77 -8.65 10.73
N GLY A 175 -17.74 -8.20 11.49
CA GLY A 175 -18.31 -6.85 11.39
C GLY A 175 -19.48 -6.71 10.42
N PHE A 176 -19.79 -7.74 9.64
CA PHE A 176 -20.94 -7.76 8.74
C PHE A 176 -22.16 -8.39 9.40
N LYS A 177 -23.32 -7.73 9.29
CA LYS A 177 -24.63 -8.34 9.58
C LYS A 177 -25.13 -9.16 8.42
N ASN A 178 -24.92 -8.65 7.21
CA ASN A 178 -25.25 -9.30 5.97
C ASN A 178 -24.05 -9.25 5.02
N GLU A 179 -23.85 -10.34 4.30
CA GLU A 179 -22.84 -10.39 3.24
C GLU A 179 -23.21 -9.44 2.10
N LEU A 180 -22.25 -8.71 1.58
CA LEU A 180 -22.45 -7.82 0.45
C LEU A 180 -22.70 -8.63 -0.84
N PRO A 181 -23.51 -8.12 -1.76
CA PRO A 181 -23.72 -8.76 -3.05
C PRO A 181 -22.42 -8.77 -3.87
N ASN A 182 -22.25 -9.76 -4.72
CA ASN A 182 -21.02 -10.00 -5.49
C ASN A 182 -20.60 -8.82 -6.36
N ASN A 183 -21.55 -8.08 -6.92
CA ASN A 183 -21.23 -6.86 -7.67
C ASN A 183 -20.58 -5.78 -6.80
N GLU A 184 -20.98 -5.65 -5.55
CA GLU A 184 -20.34 -4.69 -4.62
C GLU A 184 -18.96 -5.17 -4.19
N LYS A 185 -18.77 -6.47 -3.95
CA LYS A 185 -17.45 -7.06 -3.68
C LYS A 185 -16.47 -6.80 -4.83
N ALA A 186 -16.89 -7.10 -6.08
CA ALA A 186 -16.10 -6.81 -7.28
C ALA A 186 -15.76 -5.32 -7.39
N ARG A 187 -16.74 -4.44 -7.17
CA ARG A 187 -16.57 -2.99 -7.24
C ARG A 187 -15.53 -2.49 -6.22
N ARG A 188 -15.53 -3.01 -4.99
CA ARG A 188 -14.57 -2.65 -3.93
C ARG A 188 -13.15 -3.09 -4.29
N VAL A 189 -12.97 -4.32 -4.76
CA VAL A 189 -11.64 -4.80 -5.17
C VAL A 189 -11.12 -4.03 -6.38
N ASN A 190 -11.95 -3.76 -7.38
CA ASN A 190 -11.59 -2.95 -8.54
C ASN A 190 -11.24 -1.51 -8.19
N ALA A 191 -11.92 -0.91 -7.20
CA ALA A 191 -11.57 0.40 -6.67
C ALA A 191 -10.18 0.38 -5.99
N LEU A 192 -9.86 -0.67 -5.23
CA LEU A 192 -8.54 -0.86 -4.64
C LEU A 192 -7.45 -1.01 -5.72
N LEU A 193 -7.68 -1.80 -6.77
CA LEU A 193 -6.75 -1.95 -7.89
C LEU A 193 -6.53 -0.60 -8.60
N THR A 194 -7.58 0.16 -8.82
CA THR A 194 -7.51 1.51 -9.40
C THR A 194 -6.72 2.47 -8.49
N SER A 195 -6.93 2.38 -7.17
CA SER A 195 -6.18 3.16 -6.18
C SER A 195 -4.69 2.81 -6.18
N LEU A 196 -4.35 1.53 -6.32
CA LEU A 196 -2.96 1.08 -6.44
C LEU A 196 -2.32 1.56 -7.75
N LYS A 197 -3.03 1.45 -8.87
CA LYS A 197 -2.55 1.92 -10.18
C LYS A 197 -2.17 3.40 -10.16
N ASN A 198 -2.94 4.21 -9.45
CA ASN A 198 -2.77 5.65 -9.31
C ASN A 198 -2.20 6.05 -7.95
N LEU A 199 -1.42 5.16 -7.33
CA LEU A 199 -0.95 5.36 -5.96
C LEU A 199 -0.20 6.67 -5.82
N TRP A 200 -0.69 7.51 -4.94
CA TRP A 200 -0.14 8.81 -4.59
C TRP A 200 -0.50 9.13 -3.15
N SER A 201 0.26 9.95 -2.48
CA SER A 201 0.02 10.39 -1.12
C SER A 201 0.16 11.89 -1.00
N THR A 202 -0.67 12.52 -0.20
CA THR A 202 -0.62 13.96 0.06
C THR A 202 0.53 14.38 0.97
N GLY A 203 1.17 13.42 1.67
CA GLY A 203 2.25 13.70 2.61
C GLY A 203 3.49 14.28 1.93
N ARG A 204 3.91 15.50 2.32
CA ARG A 204 5.11 16.21 1.83
C ARG A 204 5.16 16.45 0.30
N GLN A 205 4.03 16.28 -0.40
CA GLN A 205 3.97 16.39 -1.86
C GLN A 205 4.06 17.84 -2.36
N THR A 206 3.72 18.81 -1.54
CA THR A 206 3.86 20.24 -1.88
C THR A 206 5.29 20.60 -2.25
N ARG A 207 6.29 19.95 -1.65
CA ARG A 207 7.70 20.22 -1.89
C ARG A 207 8.38 19.24 -2.83
N TYR A 208 7.99 17.97 -2.83
CA TYR A 208 8.74 16.91 -3.52
C TYR A 208 7.94 16.17 -4.58
N LEU A 209 6.64 16.35 -4.70
CA LEU A 209 5.75 15.78 -5.73
C LEU A 209 6.21 14.41 -6.27
N ALA A 210 6.37 13.44 -5.37
CA ALA A 210 6.88 12.12 -5.72
C ALA A 210 5.79 11.25 -6.37
N ASP A 211 6.09 10.67 -7.52
CA ASP A 211 5.25 9.66 -8.18
C ASP A 211 5.55 8.28 -7.59
N ILE A 212 4.65 7.77 -6.76
CA ILE A 212 4.73 6.46 -6.13
C ILE A 212 3.79 5.42 -6.79
N SER A 213 3.28 5.70 -7.98
CA SER A 213 2.53 4.72 -8.77
C SER A 213 3.43 3.58 -9.27
N PRO A 214 2.89 2.37 -9.50
CA PRO A 214 3.65 1.23 -10.01
C PRO A 214 4.32 1.50 -11.36
N LYS A 215 5.59 1.13 -11.48
CA LYS A 215 6.37 1.12 -12.74
C LYS A 215 6.57 -0.29 -13.27
N PHE A 216 6.47 -1.29 -12.39
CA PHE A 216 6.41 -2.72 -12.67
C PHE A 216 5.41 -3.38 -11.74
N VAL A 217 4.72 -4.40 -12.23
CA VAL A 217 3.84 -5.26 -11.44
C VAL A 217 4.04 -6.72 -11.82
N ALA A 218 4.06 -7.59 -10.79
CA ALA A 218 3.89 -9.03 -10.90
C ALA A 218 2.67 -9.41 -10.07
N ALA A 219 1.63 -9.91 -10.73
CA ALA A 219 0.39 -10.27 -10.07
C ALA A 219 -0.05 -11.70 -10.40
N SER A 220 -0.70 -12.35 -9.46
CA SER A 220 -1.25 -13.69 -9.64
C SER A 220 -2.55 -13.89 -8.88
N LEU A 221 -3.49 -14.55 -9.53
CA LEU A 221 -4.69 -15.11 -8.95
C LEU A 221 -4.36 -16.51 -8.41
N LEU A 222 -4.60 -16.75 -7.13
CA LEU A 222 -4.13 -17.93 -6.41
C LEU A 222 -5.25 -18.72 -5.76
N SER A 223 -5.10 -20.06 -5.73
CA SER A 223 -5.92 -20.96 -4.91
C SER A 223 -5.52 -20.97 -3.43
N VAL A 224 -4.44 -20.31 -3.06
CA VAL A 224 -3.89 -20.16 -1.70
C VAL A 224 -3.66 -18.69 -1.35
N LYS A 225 -3.49 -18.40 -0.07
CA LYS A 225 -3.25 -17.03 0.43
C LYS A 225 -1.75 -16.82 0.71
N ASN A 226 -0.96 -16.71 -0.37
CA ASN A 226 0.49 -16.52 -0.28
C ASN A 226 0.96 -15.37 -1.19
N PRO A 227 1.75 -14.40 -0.69
CA PRO A 227 2.32 -13.34 -1.52
C PRO A 227 3.56 -13.81 -2.29
N ILE A 228 3.41 -14.76 -3.22
CA ILE A 228 4.50 -15.52 -3.87
C ILE A 228 5.60 -14.64 -4.50
N PHE A 229 5.28 -13.44 -4.97
CA PHE A 229 6.24 -12.54 -5.59
C PHE A 229 6.93 -11.59 -4.60
N LEU A 230 6.59 -11.65 -3.30
CA LEU A 230 7.08 -10.72 -2.28
C LEU A 230 8.62 -10.57 -2.30
N GLU A 231 9.33 -11.67 -2.38
CA GLU A 231 10.80 -11.66 -2.38
C GLU A 231 11.42 -11.93 -3.75
N SER A 232 10.62 -12.37 -4.75
CA SER A 232 11.11 -12.75 -6.08
C SER A 232 11.29 -11.56 -7.03
N VAL A 233 10.64 -10.43 -6.75
CA VAL A 233 10.82 -9.21 -7.56
C VAL A 233 12.04 -8.47 -7.05
N VAL A 234 13.18 -8.73 -7.67
CA VAL A 234 14.49 -8.19 -7.32
C VAL A 234 14.99 -7.31 -8.44
N VAL A 235 15.63 -6.19 -8.10
CA VAL A 235 16.26 -5.27 -9.05
C VAL A 235 17.74 -5.13 -8.69
N GLU A 236 18.60 -5.35 -9.68
CA GLU A 236 20.05 -5.16 -9.57
C GLU A 236 20.52 -4.25 -10.70
N ASN A 237 21.25 -3.21 -10.38
CA ASN A 237 21.73 -2.23 -11.36
C ASN A 237 20.62 -1.75 -12.32
N ASN A 238 19.47 -1.38 -11.78
CA ASN A 238 18.28 -0.96 -12.52
C ASN A 238 17.70 -2.02 -13.49
N THR A 239 18.07 -3.29 -13.32
CA THR A 239 17.60 -4.43 -14.14
C THR A 239 16.77 -5.38 -13.28
N ILE A 240 15.57 -5.77 -13.75
CA ILE A 240 14.72 -6.73 -13.06
C ILE A 240 15.26 -8.14 -13.31
N ASN A 241 15.43 -8.92 -12.23
CA ASN A 241 15.82 -10.32 -12.31
C ASN A 241 14.58 -11.20 -12.63
N PHE A 242 14.30 -11.35 -13.94
CA PHE A 242 13.16 -12.17 -14.40
C PHE A 242 13.33 -13.66 -14.11
N HIS A 243 14.56 -14.15 -13.98
CA HIS A 243 14.79 -15.57 -13.67
C HIS A 243 14.18 -15.96 -12.34
N LEU A 244 14.29 -15.12 -11.29
CA LEU A 244 13.66 -15.37 -10.00
C LEU A 244 12.12 -15.37 -10.07
N ILE A 245 11.54 -14.54 -10.93
CA ILE A 245 10.10 -14.51 -11.17
C ILE A 245 9.65 -15.81 -11.86
N GLU A 246 10.39 -16.25 -12.88
CA GLU A 246 10.11 -17.50 -13.62
C GLU A 246 10.24 -18.73 -12.73
N GLU A 247 11.27 -18.80 -11.87
CA GLU A 247 11.39 -19.90 -10.90
C GLU A 247 10.22 -19.90 -9.91
N THR A 248 9.81 -18.72 -9.40
CA THR A 248 8.62 -18.61 -8.55
C THR A 248 7.36 -19.11 -9.25
N LEU A 249 7.18 -18.76 -10.54
CA LEU A 249 6.03 -19.24 -11.32
C LEU A 249 6.03 -20.76 -11.51
N LYS A 250 7.19 -21.39 -11.61
CA LYS A 250 7.33 -22.86 -11.67
C LYS A 250 7.01 -23.51 -10.33
N ASP A 251 7.60 -22.98 -9.26
CA ASP A 251 7.46 -23.53 -7.90
C ASP A 251 5.99 -23.51 -7.43
N TYR A 252 5.24 -22.48 -7.81
CA TYR A 252 3.84 -22.30 -7.46
C TYR A 252 2.86 -22.63 -8.58
N SER A 253 3.28 -23.40 -9.60
CA SER A 253 2.44 -23.75 -10.76
C SER A 253 1.14 -24.45 -10.38
N ASP A 254 1.14 -25.19 -9.28
CA ASP A 254 -0.05 -25.85 -8.75
C ASP A 254 -1.02 -24.91 -8.02
N GLU A 255 -0.57 -23.80 -7.47
CA GLU A 255 -1.37 -22.83 -6.75
C GLU A 255 -1.83 -21.65 -7.62
N ILE A 256 -1.08 -21.37 -8.67
CA ILE A 256 -1.40 -20.31 -9.63
C ILE A 256 -2.59 -20.73 -10.49
N ILE A 257 -3.59 -19.85 -10.56
CA ILE A 257 -4.71 -19.96 -11.50
C ILE A 257 -4.38 -19.16 -12.75
N GLU A 258 -3.97 -17.90 -12.55
CA GLU A 258 -3.49 -17.01 -13.60
C GLU A 258 -2.41 -16.07 -13.06
N TYR A 259 -1.61 -15.52 -13.96
CA TYR A 259 -0.65 -14.47 -13.63
C TYR A 259 -0.52 -13.42 -14.73
N VAL A 260 -0.05 -12.24 -14.37
CA VAL A 260 0.26 -11.16 -15.29
C VAL A 260 1.49 -10.39 -14.82
N LEU A 261 2.37 -10.08 -15.76
CA LEU A 261 3.49 -9.16 -15.56
C LEU A 261 3.27 -7.91 -16.40
N GLY A 262 3.47 -6.75 -15.81
CA GLY A 262 3.31 -5.46 -16.48
C GLY A 262 4.45 -4.51 -16.17
N CYS A 263 4.90 -3.74 -17.15
CA CYS A 263 5.98 -2.78 -16.98
C CYS A 263 5.74 -1.50 -17.80
N ARG A 264 6.13 -0.38 -17.23
CA ARG A 264 6.29 0.87 -17.97
C ARG A 264 7.65 0.83 -18.65
N LYS A 265 7.67 0.66 -19.97
CA LYS A 265 8.91 0.57 -20.77
C LYS A 265 9.85 1.76 -20.51
N GLY A 266 11.14 1.49 -20.43
CA GLY A 266 12.18 2.50 -20.19
C GLY A 266 12.52 2.79 -18.73
N PHE A 267 11.74 2.26 -17.74
CA PHE A 267 12.07 2.44 -16.32
C PHE A 267 13.11 1.44 -15.81
N PHE A 268 13.11 0.22 -16.34
CA PHE A 268 14.01 -0.87 -15.95
C PHE A 268 14.63 -1.55 -17.16
N GLY A 269 15.83 -2.12 -16.98
CA GLY A 269 16.47 -3.04 -17.91
C GLY A 269 15.95 -4.47 -17.76
N GLY A 270 16.32 -5.34 -18.70
CA GLY A 270 15.99 -6.77 -18.67
C GLY A 270 14.53 -7.09 -18.96
N ILE A 271 13.76 -6.14 -19.48
CA ILE A 271 12.31 -6.30 -19.72
C ILE A 271 12.09 -7.12 -21.00
N PRO A 272 11.36 -8.27 -20.95
CA PRO A 272 10.98 -9.01 -22.14
C PRO A 272 10.10 -8.17 -23.08
N ASP A 273 10.25 -8.38 -24.41
CA ASP A 273 9.51 -7.60 -25.42
C ASP A 273 7.99 -7.78 -25.34
N ASN A 274 7.55 -8.95 -24.91
CA ASN A 274 6.15 -9.35 -24.82
C ASN A 274 5.46 -8.98 -23.50
N ILE A 275 6.13 -8.24 -22.60
CA ILE A 275 5.52 -7.82 -21.33
C ILE A 275 4.39 -6.83 -21.60
N ARG A 276 3.32 -6.92 -20.80
CA ARG A 276 2.19 -6.00 -20.90
C ARG A 276 2.56 -4.58 -20.43
N SER A 277 1.79 -3.60 -20.85
CA SER A 277 1.82 -2.29 -20.20
C SER A 277 1.25 -2.38 -18.77
N ILE A 278 1.58 -1.40 -17.92
CA ILE A 278 0.95 -1.30 -16.59
C ILE A 278 -0.58 -1.22 -16.71
N GLY A 279 -1.09 -0.43 -17.67
CA GLY A 279 -2.52 -0.29 -17.91
C GLY A 279 -3.19 -1.62 -18.22
N ASP A 280 -2.64 -2.38 -19.16
CA ASP A 280 -3.17 -3.68 -19.56
C ASP A 280 -3.09 -4.72 -18.43
N ALA A 281 -2.03 -4.71 -17.63
CA ALA A 281 -1.90 -5.60 -16.49
C ALA A 281 -3.01 -5.35 -15.44
N PHE A 282 -3.36 -4.08 -15.17
CA PHE A 282 -4.46 -3.74 -14.28
C PHE A 282 -5.83 -4.11 -14.88
N VAL A 283 -6.03 -4.01 -16.20
CA VAL A 283 -7.25 -4.51 -16.87
C VAL A 283 -7.39 -6.02 -16.69
N VAL A 284 -6.30 -6.77 -16.87
CA VAL A 284 -6.31 -8.23 -16.66
C VAL A 284 -6.69 -8.57 -15.22
N MET A 285 -6.09 -7.91 -14.22
CA MET A 285 -6.44 -8.14 -12.81
C MET A 285 -7.91 -7.80 -12.51
N SER A 286 -8.44 -6.72 -13.08
CA SER A 286 -9.87 -6.37 -12.94
C SER A 286 -10.78 -7.42 -13.56
N ASN A 287 -10.42 -7.98 -14.71
CA ASN A 287 -11.20 -9.07 -15.34
C ASN A 287 -11.21 -10.32 -14.46
N TRP A 288 -10.09 -10.68 -13.82
CA TRP A 288 -10.07 -11.81 -12.86
C TRP A 288 -11.00 -11.58 -11.66
N VAL A 289 -11.08 -10.35 -11.17
CA VAL A 289 -12.00 -9.98 -10.08
C VAL A 289 -13.46 -10.11 -10.53
N ASP A 290 -13.77 -9.64 -11.74
CA ASP A 290 -15.11 -9.70 -12.29
C ASP A 290 -15.51 -11.15 -12.59
N GLU A 291 -14.62 -11.96 -13.12
CA GLU A 291 -14.85 -13.40 -13.32
C GLU A 291 -15.09 -14.12 -11.98
N HIS A 292 -14.29 -13.84 -10.97
CA HIS A 292 -14.39 -14.45 -9.65
C HIS A 292 -15.74 -14.19 -8.97
N TYR A 293 -16.22 -12.93 -9.00
CA TYR A 293 -17.45 -12.56 -8.29
C TYR A 293 -18.70 -12.61 -9.15
N LEU A 294 -18.60 -12.33 -10.45
CA LEU A 294 -19.75 -12.16 -11.35
C LEU A 294 -19.90 -13.30 -12.36
N GLY A 295 -18.86 -14.12 -12.54
CA GLY A 295 -18.84 -15.21 -13.51
C GLY A 295 -18.85 -14.72 -14.97
N LYS A 296 -18.25 -13.56 -15.24
CA LYS A 296 -18.26 -12.91 -16.57
C LYS A 296 -16.85 -12.78 -17.14
#